data_0b74af7da6db622221c64425718b8cd9
#
_entry.id   0b74af7da6db622221c64425718b8cd9
#
_cell.length_a   1.000
_cell.length_b   1.000
_cell.length_c   1.000
_cell.angle_alpha   90.00
_cell.angle_beta   90.00
_cell.angle_gamma   90.00
#
_symmetry.space_group_name_H-M   'P 1'
#
loop_
_entity.id
_entity.type
_entity.pdbx_description
1 polymer ?
#
loop_
_entity_poly.entity_id
_entity_poly.type
_entity_poly.pdbx_seq_one_letter_code
_entity_poly.pdbx_strand_id
1 'polypeptide(L)'
;MGISNGIPKKNSYSYQELIAGYKYTWNKILSDSDLPYIIPVSSGWDRRPWGGSIPPEHDMSYGNPKEFGNMLSEAKEEIKLHQDKALNNIIICCWNEYGEGSYIEPSKKYGFKFLDEIQKNKN
;
A
#
# COMPACT_ATOMS: atom_id res chain seq x y z
N MET A 1 7.95 -3.13 -5.24
CA MET A 1 7.89 -3.13 -6.72
C MET A 1 7.08 -1.94 -7.20
N GLY A 2 7.54 -1.24 -8.22
CA GLY A 2 6.84 -0.11 -8.83
C GLY A 2 6.45 -0.37 -10.28
N ILE A 3 5.74 0.58 -10.89
CA ILE A 3 5.36 0.55 -12.31
C ILE A 3 5.88 1.81 -13.00
N SER A 4 6.44 1.65 -14.18
CA SER A 4 6.81 2.76 -15.06
C SER A 4 6.34 2.45 -16.47
N ASN A 5 5.51 3.34 -17.05
CA ASN A 5 4.93 3.15 -18.38
C ASN A 5 4.23 1.79 -18.55
N GLY A 6 3.50 1.34 -17.51
CA GLY A 6 2.82 0.05 -17.51
C GLY A 6 3.73 -1.18 -17.33
N ILE A 7 5.04 -0.99 -17.18
CA ILE A 7 6.01 -2.08 -17.03
C ILE A 7 6.43 -2.17 -15.55
N PRO A 8 6.39 -3.37 -14.92
CA PRO A 8 6.88 -3.55 -13.57
C PRO A 8 8.36 -3.16 -13.43
N LYS A 9 8.67 -2.38 -12.39
CA LYS A 9 10.05 -2.08 -11.99
C LYS A 9 10.47 -2.95 -10.84
N LYS A 10 11.75 -3.27 -10.76
CA LYS A 10 12.34 -3.96 -9.61
C LYS A 10 12.22 -3.12 -8.32
N ASN A 11 12.34 -1.80 -8.42
CA ASN A 11 12.42 -0.88 -7.30
C ASN A 11 11.30 0.15 -7.37
N SER A 12 10.75 0.54 -6.22
CA SER A 12 9.88 1.70 -6.07
C SER A 12 10.69 2.90 -5.61
N TYR A 13 10.45 4.06 -6.24
CA TYR A 13 11.11 5.31 -5.91
C TYR A 13 10.18 6.29 -5.17
N SER A 14 8.89 6.03 -5.16
CA SER A 14 7.90 6.85 -4.48
C SER A 14 6.75 5.99 -3.97
N TYR A 15 5.96 6.54 -3.05
CA TYR A 15 4.77 5.86 -2.56
C TYR A 15 3.73 5.68 -3.68
N GLN A 16 3.63 6.63 -4.61
CA GLN A 16 2.73 6.50 -5.76
C GLN A 16 3.14 5.35 -6.69
N GLU A 17 4.44 5.16 -6.91
CA GLU A 17 4.94 3.99 -7.65
C GLU A 17 4.68 2.69 -6.88
N LEU A 18 4.77 2.74 -5.56
CA LEU A 18 4.41 1.60 -4.71
C LEU A 18 2.94 1.23 -4.88
N ILE A 19 2.03 2.21 -4.83
CA ILE A 19 0.59 1.99 -5.08
C ILE A 19 0.38 1.35 -6.46
N ALA A 20 1.02 1.87 -7.50
CA ALA A 20 0.92 1.32 -8.85
C ALA A 20 1.40 -0.14 -8.91
N GLY A 21 2.48 -0.47 -8.21
CA GLY A 21 2.98 -1.83 -8.09
C GLY A 21 2.02 -2.77 -7.38
N TYR A 22 1.40 -2.31 -6.30
CA TYR A 22 0.34 -3.06 -5.60
C TYR A 22 -0.85 -3.33 -6.51
N LYS A 23 -1.35 -2.31 -7.22
CA LYS A 23 -2.46 -2.48 -8.18
C LYS A 23 -2.13 -3.50 -9.25
N TYR A 24 -0.96 -3.43 -9.84
CA TYR A 24 -0.51 -4.42 -10.82
C TYR A 24 -0.54 -5.83 -10.22
N THR A 25 -0.03 -6.00 -9.02
CA THR A 25 0.01 -7.29 -8.33
C THR A 25 -1.39 -7.80 -7.98
N TRP A 26 -2.27 -6.94 -7.47
CA TRP A 26 -3.66 -7.32 -7.18
C TRP A 26 -4.37 -7.83 -8.44
N ASN A 27 -4.28 -7.07 -9.53
CA ASN A 27 -4.90 -7.45 -10.80
C ASN A 27 -4.33 -8.77 -11.33
N LYS A 28 -3.02 -8.95 -11.23
CA LYS A 28 -2.39 -10.18 -11.69
C LYS A 28 -2.85 -11.40 -10.88
N ILE A 29 -2.88 -11.30 -9.57
CA ILE A 29 -3.34 -12.38 -8.70
C ILE A 29 -4.82 -12.68 -8.96
N LEU A 30 -5.67 -11.65 -9.03
CA LEU A 30 -7.10 -11.80 -9.28
C LEU A 30 -7.39 -12.39 -10.68
N SER A 31 -6.51 -12.15 -11.66
CA SER A 31 -6.65 -12.72 -13.00
C SER A 31 -6.13 -14.14 -13.10
N ASP A 32 -5.00 -14.45 -12.45
CA ASP A 32 -4.26 -15.68 -12.66
C ASP A 32 -4.63 -16.79 -11.64
N SER A 33 -5.30 -16.45 -10.54
CA SER A 33 -5.66 -17.40 -9.49
C SER A 33 -7.17 -17.55 -9.34
N ASP A 34 -7.62 -18.75 -9.08
CA ASP A 34 -9.03 -19.04 -8.74
C ASP A 34 -9.30 -19.00 -7.22
N LEU A 35 -8.27 -18.75 -6.42
CA LEU A 35 -8.41 -18.67 -4.97
C LEU A 35 -9.00 -17.32 -4.53
N PRO A 36 -9.81 -17.31 -3.47
CA PRO A 36 -10.23 -16.06 -2.84
C PRO A 36 -9.03 -15.24 -2.40
N TYR A 37 -9.12 -13.90 -2.55
CA TYR A 37 -8.00 -13.00 -2.29
C TYR A 37 -8.41 -11.84 -1.39
N ILE A 38 -7.64 -11.61 -0.33
CA ILE A 38 -7.75 -10.41 0.52
C ILE A 38 -6.74 -9.41 0.00
N ILE A 39 -7.19 -8.20 -0.35
CA ILE A 39 -6.34 -7.17 -0.92
C ILE A 39 -5.45 -6.55 0.17
N PRO A 40 -4.11 -6.68 0.07
CA PRO A 40 -3.20 -6.04 1.00
C PRO A 40 -2.91 -4.59 0.60
N VAL A 41 -2.77 -3.72 1.61
CA VAL A 41 -2.29 -2.34 1.44
C VAL A 41 -1.18 -2.05 2.44
N SER A 42 -0.33 -1.08 2.12
CA SER A 42 0.75 -0.63 2.99
C SER A 42 0.69 0.88 3.17
N SER A 43 1.01 1.36 4.36
CA SER A 43 1.12 2.81 4.63
C SER A 43 2.44 3.42 4.17
N GLY A 44 3.37 2.61 3.68
CA GLY A 44 4.65 3.08 3.14
C GLY A 44 5.80 2.12 3.36
N TRP A 45 6.96 2.52 2.90
CA TRP A 45 8.22 1.81 3.11
C TRP A 45 9.38 2.79 3.22
N ASP A 46 10.11 2.74 4.33
CA ASP A 46 11.33 3.49 4.58
C ASP A 46 12.17 2.77 5.64
N ARG A 47 13.17 2.06 5.20
CA ARG A 47 14.03 1.25 6.06
C ARG A 47 15.25 2.01 6.61
N ARG A 48 15.36 3.31 6.37
CA ARG A 48 16.50 4.12 6.84
C ARG A 48 16.71 4.05 8.36
N PRO A 49 15.68 3.95 9.22
CA PRO A 49 15.90 3.75 10.66
C PRO A 49 16.72 2.51 11.02
N TRP A 50 16.69 1.49 10.17
CA TRP A 50 17.47 0.24 10.33
C TRP A 50 18.71 0.20 9.44
N GLY A 51 19.26 1.37 9.06
CA GLY A 51 20.47 1.49 8.25
C GLY A 51 20.24 1.61 6.74
N GLY A 52 19.01 1.54 6.30
CA GLY A 52 18.67 1.71 4.90
C GLY A 52 18.88 0.49 4.02
N SER A 53 18.49 0.64 2.77
CA SER A 53 18.61 -0.36 1.71
C SER A 53 19.77 -0.01 0.77
N ILE A 54 20.26 -0.98 0.03
CA ILE A 54 21.18 -0.77 -1.08
C ILE A 54 20.48 -1.28 -2.34
N PRO A 55 20.12 -0.42 -3.30
CA PRO A 55 20.33 1.04 -3.38
C PRO A 55 19.35 1.85 -2.50
N PRO A 56 19.73 3.10 -2.11
CA PRO A 56 18.93 3.93 -1.20
C PRO A 56 17.52 4.27 -1.69
N GLU A 57 17.29 4.25 -2.99
CA GLU A 57 15.99 4.53 -3.61
C GLU A 57 14.90 3.58 -3.13
N HIS A 58 15.24 2.40 -2.65
CA HIS A 58 14.27 1.46 -2.07
C HIS A 58 13.57 2.01 -0.82
N ASP A 59 14.16 2.99 -0.16
CA ASP A 59 13.67 3.57 1.08
C ASP A 59 12.88 4.86 0.87
N MET A 60 12.51 5.17 -0.37
CA MET A 60 11.81 6.40 -0.72
C MET A 60 10.31 6.24 -0.93
N SER A 61 9.76 5.07 -0.64
CA SER A 61 8.32 4.80 -0.80
C SER A 61 7.52 5.12 0.47
N TYR A 62 7.94 6.11 1.24
CA TYR A 62 7.21 6.59 2.40
C TYR A 62 5.98 7.39 1.97
N GLY A 63 4.84 7.06 2.58
CA GLY A 63 3.57 7.70 2.29
C GLY A 63 3.24 8.81 3.28
N ASN A 64 2.08 9.39 3.06
CA ASN A 64 1.42 10.28 4.00
C ASN A 64 -0.06 9.88 4.09
N PRO A 65 -0.82 10.40 5.06
CA PRO A 65 -2.21 10.00 5.25
C PRO A 65 -3.08 10.15 4.00
N LYS A 66 -2.92 11.24 3.24
CA LYS A 66 -3.72 11.48 2.03
C LYS A 66 -3.44 10.43 0.95
N GLU A 67 -2.18 10.14 0.67
CA GLU A 67 -1.80 9.13 -0.32
C GLU A 67 -2.21 7.73 0.13
N PHE A 68 -2.12 7.45 1.42
CA PHE A 68 -2.64 6.20 1.98
C PHE A 68 -4.15 6.08 1.80
N GLY A 69 -4.91 7.16 1.99
CA GLY A 69 -6.33 7.22 1.69
C GLY A 69 -6.62 6.92 0.22
N ASN A 70 -5.78 7.40 -0.70
CA ASN A 70 -5.89 7.07 -2.13
C ASN A 70 -5.67 5.57 -2.36
N MET A 71 -4.68 4.96 -1.70
CA MET A 71 -4.45 3.51 -1.82
C MET A 71 -5.64 2.69 -1.31
N LEU A 72 -6.26 3.10 -0.20
CA LEU A 72 -7.48 2.47 0.30
C LEU A 72 -8.63 2.57 -0.71
N SER A 73 -8.81 3.73 -1.35
CA SER A 73 -9.81 3.91 -2.40
C SER A 73 -9.56 3.01 -3.61
N GLU A 74 -8.32 2.89 -4.04
CA GLU A 74 -7.93 1.98 -5.14
C GLU A 74 -8.21 0.52 -4.78
N ALA A 75 -7.88 0.10 -3.56
CA ALA A 75 -8.18 -1.26 -3.09
C ALA A 75 -9.69 -1.55 -3.08
N LYS A 76 -10.51 -0.58 -2.67
CA LYS A 76 -11.97 -0.71 -2.71
C LYS A 76 -12.52 -0.85 -4.14
N GLU A 77 -11.95 -0.11 -5.09
CA GLU A 77 -12.34 -0.25 -6.50
C GLU A 77 -11.98 -1.65 -7.04
N GLU A 78 -10.81 -2.17 -6.69
CA GLU A 78 -10.45 -3.55 -7.07
C GLU A 78 -11.42 -4.59 -6.49
N ILE A 79 -11.86 -4.43 -5.24
CA ILE A 79 -12.88 -5.31 -4.65
C ILE A 79 -14.19 -5.25 -5.46
N LYS A 80 -14.63 -4.06 -5.85
CA LYS A 80 -15.85 -3.90 -6.65
C LYS A 80 -15.76 -4.56 -8.03
N LEU A 81 -14.60 -4.44 -8.67
CA LEU A 81 -14.36 -5.00 -10.00
C LEU A 81 -14.22 -6.53 -10.00
N HIS A 82 -13.88 -7.12 -8.87
CA HIS A 82 -13.57 -8.55 -8.76
C HIS A 82 -14.36 -9.23 -7.62
N GLN A 83 -15.66 -8.93 -7.50
CA GLN A 83 -16.50 -9.44 -6.41
C GLN A 83 -16.63 -10.97 -6.37
N ASP A 84 -16.32 -11.64 -7.45
CA ASP A 84 -16.28 -13.11 -7.55
C ASP A 84 -15.10 -13.72 -6.80
N LYS A 85 -14.00 -12.98 -6.63
CA LYS A 85 -12.75 -13.49 -6.04
C LYS A 85 -12.23 -12.66 -4.87
N ALA A 86 -12.32 -11.33 -4.98
CA ALA A 86 -11.87 -10.44 -3.92
C ALA A 86 -12.81 -10.52 -2.72
N LEU A 87 -12.27 -10.88 -1.57
CA LEU A 87 -13.02 -10.81 -0.33
C LEU A 87 -13.26 -9.35 0.05
N ASN A 88 -14.42 -9.07 0.63
CA ASN A 88 -14.80 -7.70 1.01
C ASN A 88 -14.04 -7.23 2.27
N ASN A 89 -12.73 -7.42 2.25
CA ASN A 89 -11.83 -7.05 3.33
C ASN A 89 -10.50 -6.56 2.76
N ILE A 90 -9.90 -5.60 3.44
CA ILE A 90 -8.56 -5.10 3.16
C ILE A 90 -7.69 -5.44 4.36
N ILE A 91 -6.49 -5.97 4.11
CA ILE A 91 -5.49 -6.16 5.16
C ILE A 91 -4.45 -5.05 5.09
N ILE A 92 -4.20 -4.38 6.21
CA ILE A 92 -3.27 -3.25 6.27
C ILE A 92 -1.98 -3.67 6.95
N CYS A 93 -0.87 -3.56 6.28
CA CYS A 93 0.45 -3.54 6.90
C CYS A 93 0.89 -2.08 7.06
N CYS A 94 1.24 -1.60 8.17
CA CYS A 94 1.33 -2.25 9.47
C CYS A 94 0.89 -1.25 10.54
N TRP A 95 0.63 -1.71 11.77
CA TRP A 95 0.20 -0.80 12.84
C TRP A 95 1.33 0.13 13.27
N ASN A 96 2.50 -0.40 13.62
CA ASN A 96 3.59 0.37 14.22
C ASN A 96 5.00 -0.09 13.78
N GLU A 97 5.16 -0.49 12.54
CA GLU A 97 6.47 -0.89 12.01
C GLU A 97 7.30 0.33 11.61
N TYR A 98 7.71 1.13 12.62
CA TYR A 98 8.43 2.38 12.42
C TYR A 98 9.82 2.19 11.80
N GLY A 99 10.47 1.07 12.09
CA GLY A 99 11.77 0.72 11.50
C GLY A 99 11.76 0.56 10.00
N GLU A 100 10.58 0.28 9.44
CA GLU A 100 10.34 0.12 8.00
C GLU A 100 9.45 1.23 7.42
N GLY A 101 9.15 2.26 8.21
CA GLY A 101 8.30 3.37 7.76
C GLY A 101 6.88 2.97 7.42
N SER A 102 6.42 1.82 7.91
CA SER A 102 5.07 1.30 7.68
C SER A 102 4.27 1.32 8.99
N TYR A 103 3.51 2.38 9.18
CA TYR A 103 2.73 2.56 10.41
C TYR A 103 1.47 3.36 10.15
N ILE A 104 0.43 3.08 10.93
CA ILE A 104 -0.83 3.83 10.97
C ILE A 104 -1.19 4.28 12.39
N GLU A 105 -0.44 3.81 13.39
CA GLU A 105 -0.56 4.23 14.79
C GLU A 105 -0.46 5.76 14.89
N PRO A 106 -1.26 6.40 15.76
CA PRO A 106 -1.15 7.84 15.98
C PRO A 106 0.27 8.28 16.31
N SER A 107 0.76 9.30 15.62
CA SER A 107 2.13 9.77 15.73
C SER A 107 2.21 11.29 15.99
N LYS A 108 3.36 11.75 16.46
CA LYS A 108 3.59 13.19 16.63
C LYS A 108 3.48 13.96 15.31
N LYS A 109 3.88 13.33 14.20
CA LYS A 109 3.87 13.95 12.88
C LYS A 109 2.47 14.07 12.29
N TYR A 110 1.66 13.01 12.40
CA TYR A 110 0.39 12.92 11.70
C TYR A 110 -0.83 12.84 12.60
N GLY A 111 -0.65 12.73 13.93
CA GLY A 111 -1.78 12.53 14.83
C GLY A 111 -2.60 11.31 14.41
N PHE A 112 -3.91 11.44 14.37
CA PHE A 112 -4.84 10.38 13.99
C PHE A 112 -5.12 10.30 12.48
N LYS A 113 -4.45 11.07 11.65
CA LYS A 113 -4.81 11.25 10.23
C LYS A 113 -4.82 9.96 9.41
N PHE A 114 -3.96 8.97 9.70
CA PHE A 114 -4.05 7.67 9.04
C PHE A 114 -5.34 6.92 9.38
N LEU A 115 -5.74 6.95 10.65
CA LEU A 115 -6.99 6.34 11.11
C LEU A 115 -8.22 7.08 10.56
N ASP A 116 -8.14 8.40 10.41
CA ASP A 116 -9.19 9.21 9.77
C ASP A 116 -9.40 8.77 8.31
N GLU A 117 -8.32 8.48 7.57
CA GLU A 117 -8.44 7.98 6.19
C GLU A 117 -9.07 6.58 6.15
N ILE A 118 -8.75 5.71 7.11
CA ILE A 118 -9.43 4.40 7.23
C ILE A 118 -10.92 4.62 7.50
N GLN A 119 -11.27 5.51 8.41
CA GLN A 119 -12.66 5.80 8.75
C GLN A 119 -13.44 6.32 7.54
N LYS A 120 -12.87 7.23 6.75
CA LYS A 120 -13.48 7.74 5.50
C LYS A 120 -13.72 6.64 4.47
N ASN A 121 -12.85 5.65 4.42
CA ASN A 121 -12.89 4.56 3.46
C ASN A 121 -13.62 3.31 3.96
N LYS A 122 -14.22 3.35 5.13
CA LYS A 122 -14.80 2.17 5.81
C LYS A 122 -15.99 1.56 5.08
N ASN A 123 -16.60 2.20 4.15
CA ASN A 123 -17.72 1.62 3.39
C ASN A 123 -17.56 1.83 1.89
#